data_0ddc67623c18fda2a88c19ca1164e160
#
_entry.id   0ddc67623c18fda2a88c19ca1164e160
#
_cell.length_a   1.000
_cell.length_b   1.000
_cell.length_c   1.000
_cell.angle_alpha   90.00
_cell.angle_beta   90.00
_cell.angle_gamma   90.00
#
_symmetry.space_group_name_H-M   'P 1'
#
loop_
_entity.id
_entity.type
_entity.pdbx_description
1 polymer ?
#
loop_
_entity_poly.entity_id
_entity_poly.type
_entity_poly.pdbx_seq_one_letter_code
_entity_poly.pdbx_strand_id
1 'polypeptide(L)'
;MTPPGFIQAARTNNATVTTKGSNKVIEFTLPDGQKFSGVINGQNLITSVTTWVDNPVLGDTAIETTFADYKNFGTIKFPSHIVQKQGGAPVLDLIVVEARANQAVPVNVPMNIRNAQPTPPPPPAESRKLADGVWLIPASHNSLVVEFADHVVVVEGPLTEARSDYVIAETHRLVPNKPIRYVVNTHQHFDHSGGLRTFAAEGATIVTSAMYKPYYDRVFALPHTLNPDKLAKSGKKAVVEGFTGKRVLMDNTHSIELYTLQGNTHNEGMLVVYLPKEKILIDADLFTPPAANAPAPAAAPATPDPNAVNLYTNVERLKLDVSQIVPIHGNPGSWDTLPKAIGKS
;
A
#
# COMPACT_ATOMS: atom_id res chain seq x y z
N MET A 1 -9.89 20.02 -7.05
CA MET A 1 -10.26 21.49 -7.02
C MET A 1 -11.39 21.70 -8.01
N THR A 2 -12.43 22.49 -7.66
CA THR A 2 -13.51 22.84 -8.61
C THR A 2 -13.09 23.93 -9.58
N PRO A 3 -13.73 24.09 -10.76
CA PRO A 3 -13.40 25.16 -11.70
C PRO A 3 -13.39 26.58 -11.08
N PRO A 4 -14.41 27.00 -10.30
CA PRO A 4 -14.36 28.32 -9.65
C PRO A 4 -13.22 28.43 -8.61
N GLY A 5 -12.97 27.36 -7.83
CA GLY A 5 -11.88 27.32 -6.86
C GLY A 5 -10.50 27.44 -7.51
N PHE A 6 -10.30 26.81 -8.67
CA PHE A 6 -9.07 26.94 -9.45
C PHE A 6 -8.83 28.38 -9.92
N ILE A 7 -9.85 29.04 -10.48
CA ILE A 7 -9.73 30.45 -10.91
C ILE A 7 -9.43 31.38 -9.73
N GLN A 8 -10.10 31.17 -8.59
CA GLN A 8 -9.85 31.97 -7.40
C GLN A 8 -8.40 31.78 -6.89
N ALA A 9 -7.91 30.54 -6.83
CA ALA A 9 -6.53 30.26 -6.44
C ALA A 9 -5.52 30.85 -7.44
N ALA A 10 -5.79 30.78 -8.75
CA ALA A 10 -4.94 31.38 -9.78
C ALA A 10 -4.79 32.88 -9.61
N ARG A 11 -5.90 33.57 -9.27
CA ARG A 11 -5.91 35.03 -9.06
C ARG A 11 -5.08 35.50 -7.87
N THR A 12 -4.97 34.67 -6.84
CA THR A 12 -4.26 35.00 -5.58
C THR A 12 -2.82 34.51 -5.55
N ASN A 13 -2.39 33.69 -6.53
CA ASN A 13 -1.07 33.04 -6.53
C ASN A 13 -0.24 33.35 -7.78
N ASN A 14 -0.32 34.57 -8.30
CA ASN A 14 0.52 35.08 -9.41
C ASN A 14 0.57 34.14 -10.62
N ALA A 15 -0.59 33.64 -11.06
CA ALA A 15 -0.67 32.69 -12.14
C ALA A 15 -0.10 33.23 -13.46
N THR A 16 0.62 32.35 -14.19
CA THR A 16 1.00 32.62 -15.58
C THR A 16 -0.05 32.05 -16.52
N VAL A 17 -0.21 32.70 -17.68
CA VAL A 17 -1.17 32.32 -18.72
C VAL A 17 -0.42 32.14 -20.04
N THR A 18 -0.48 30.97 -20.62
CA THR A 18 0.10 30.67 -21.93
C THR A 18 -0.99 30.25 -22.91
N THR A 19 -0.95 30.75 -24.14
CA THR A 19 -1.90 30.37 -25.20
C THR A 19 -1.36 29.18 -25.99
N LYS A 20 -2.18 28.12 -26.11
CA LYS A 20 -1.87 26.92 -26.93
C LYS A 20 -3.04 26.64 -27.89
N GLY A 21 -2.92 27.13 -29.12
CA GLY A 21 -4.02 27.07 -30.09
C GLY A 21 -5.23 27.91 -29.63
N SER A 22 -6.40 27.30 -29.57
CA SER A 22 -7.63 27.92 -29.06
C SER A 22 -7.75 27.88 -27.53
N ASN A 23 -6.83 27.20 -26.84
CA ASN A 23 -6.88 27.04 -25.39
C ASN A 23 -5.90 27.97 -24.68
N LYS A 24 -6.18 28.26 -23.42
CA LYS A 24 -5.24 28.89 -22.48
C LYS A 24 -4.86 27.93 -21.39
N VAL A 25 -3.58 27.86 -21.07
CA VAL A 25 -3.05 27.10 -19.93
C VAL A 25 -2.70 28.10 -18.83
N ILE A 26 -3.25 27.89 -17.66
CA ILE A 26 -2.99 28.68 -16.46
C ILE A 26 -2.19 27.84 -15.49
N GLU A 27 -1.06 28.37 -15.02
CA GLU A 27 -0.17 27.67 -14.09
C GLU A 27 0.15 28.57 -12.90
N PHE A 28 0.13 27.99 -11.70
CA PHE A 28 0.52 28.67 -10.47
C PHE A 28 1.03 27.66 -9.43
N THR A 29 1.68 28.19 -8.40
CA THR A 29 2.13 27.42 -7.25
C THR A 29 1.52 28.01 -5.98
N LEU A 30 0.98 27.17 -5.12
CA LEU A 30 0.48 27.59 -3.80
C LEU A 30 1.66 27.89 -2.84
N PRO A 31 1.42 28.59 -1.71
CA PRO A 31 2.47 28.92 -0.73
C PRO A 31 3.18 27.70 -0.13
N ASP A 32 2.52 26.55 -0.10
CA ASP A 32 3.08 25.25 0.36
C ASP A 32 3.93 24.53 -0.70
N GLY A 33 4.09 25.13 -1.89
CA GLY A 33 4.86 24.57 -2.99
C GLY A 33 4.04 23.70 -3.97
N GLN A 34 2.76 23.44 -3.70
CA GLN A 34 1.93 22.60 -4.58
C GLN A 34 1.64 23.31 -5.91
N LYS A 35 2.00 22.68 -7.02
CA LYS A 35 1.83 23.19 -8.38
C LYS A 35 0.49 22.80 -8.98
N PHE A 36 -0.11 23.72 -9.72
CA PHE A 36 -1.36 23.53 -10.47
C PHE A 36 -1.20 23.99 -11.91
N SER A 37 -1.79 23.21 -12.82
CA SER A 37 -1.95 23.58 -14.24
C SER A 37 -3.40 23.34 -14.64
N GLY A 38 -4.05 24.31 -15.26
CA GLY A 38 -5.43 24.18 -15.73
C GLY A 38 -5.60 24.66 -17.16
N VAL A 39 -6.49 24.01 -17.90
CA VAL A 39 -6.79 24.32 -19.29
C VAL A 39 -8.15 25.00 -19.41
N ILE A 40 -8.18 26.16 -20.06
CA ILE A 40 -9.39 26.88 -20.42
C ILE A 40 -9.58 26.81 -21.93
N ASN A 41 -10.74 26.37 -22.39
CA ASN A 41 -11.07 26.31 -23.82
C ASN A 41 -11.50 27.65 -24.42
N GLY A 42 -11.73 27.71 -25.72
CA GLY A 42 -12.17 28.93 -26.44
C GLY A 42 -13.54 29.47 -26.01
N GLN A 43 -14.30 28.72 -25.21
CA GLN A 43 -15.57 29.18 -24.59
C GLN A 43 -15.37 29.73 -23.18
N ASN A 44 -14.12 29.93 -22.73
CA ASN A 44 -13.73 30.34 -21.40
C ASN A 44 -14.18 29.35 -20.29
N LEU A 45 -14.30 28.07 -20.60
CA LEU A 45 -14.61 27.01 -19.64
C LEU A 45 -13.34 26.22 -19.29
N ILE A 46 -13.15 25.91 -18.00
CA ILE A 46 -12.08 25.02 -17.57
C ILE A 46 -12.41 23.60 -17.99
N THR A 47 -11.52 22.98 -18.74
CA THR A 47 -11.70 21.59 -19.21
C THR A 47 -10.88 20.58 -18.42
N SER A 48 -9.79 21.00 -17.82
CA SER A 48 -9.00 20.17 -16.92
C SER A 48 -8.22 20.99 -15.90
N VAL A 49 -7.92 20.36 -14.77
CA VAL A 49 -6.98 20.82 -13.75
C VAL A 49 -6.09 19.67 -13.35
N THR A 50 -4.79 19.89 -13.38
CA THR A 50 -3.78 18.93 -12.95
C THR A 50 -2.98 19.48 -11.78
N THR A 51 -2.71 18.64 -10.79
CA THR A 51 -1.75 18.88 -9.71
C THR A 51 -0.92 17.63 -9.51
N TRP A 52 0.15 17.73 -8.75
CA TRP A 52 1.04 16.58 -8.44
C TRP A 52 1.14 16.41 -6.94
N VAL A 53 1.10 15.16 -6.52
CA VAL A 53 1.24 14.76 -5.11
C VAL A 53 2.36 13.73 -4.98
N ASP A 54 3.03 13.73 -3.85
CA ASP A 54 3.93 12.67 -3.47
C ASP A 54 3.13 11.40 -3.14
N ASN A 55 3.48 10.29 -3.78
CA ASN A 55 2.93 8.99 -3.48
C ASN A 55 4.09 8.03 -3.18
N PRO A 56 4.10 7.34 -2.03
CA PRO A 56 5.23 6.49 -1.64
C PRO A 56 5.59 5.39 -2.63
N VAL A 57 4.63 4.92 -3.42
CA VAL A 57 4.83 3.86 -4.43
C VAL A 57 5.00 4.43 -5.84
N LEU A 58 4.13 5.41 -6.21
CA LEU A 58 4.06 5.94 -7.58
C LEU A 58 4.92 7.20 -7.78
N GLY A 59 5.55 7.71 -6.73
CA GLY A 59 6.37 8.92 -6.83
C GLY A 59 5.56 10.19 -7.09
N ASP A 60 6.07 11.05 -7.95
CA ASP A 60 5.45 12.31 -8.35
C ASP A 60 4.19 12.04 -9.18
N THR A 61 3.08 11.84 -8.49
CA THR A 61 1.84 11.34 -9.07
C THR A 61 0.92 12.48 -9.50
N ALA A 62 0.58 12.53 -10.79
CA ALA A 62 -0.38 13.48 -11.31
C ALA A 62 -1.81 13.13 -10.87
N ILE A 63 -2.52 14.14 -10.34
CA ILE A 63 -3.98 14.13 -10.14
C ILE A 63 -4.58 15.00 -11.21
N GLU A 64 -5.20 14.40 -12.20
CA GLU A 64 -5.84 15.07 -13.31
C GLU A 64 -7.36 15.02 -13.14
N THR A 65 -8.02 16.20 -13.08
CA THR A 65 -9.48 16.29 -13.04
C THR A 65 -9.96 16.94 -14.33
N THR A 66 -10.80 16.25 -15.07
CA THR A 66 -11.45 16.78 -16.29
C THR A 66 -12.88 17.18 -16.02
N PHE A 67 -13.34 18.23 -16.70
CA PHE A 67 -14.64 18.87 -16.53
C PHE A 67 -15.34 18.95 -17.88
N ALA A 68 -16.50 18.31 -18.01
CA ALA A 68 -17.27 18.25 -19.23
C ALA A 68 -18.77 18.58 -19.00
N ASP A 69 -19.51 18.69 -20.09
CA ASP A 69 -20.97 18.82 -20.12
C ASP A 69 -21.49 19.94 -19.23
N TYR A 70 -20.91 21.13 -19.39
CA TYR A 70 -21.29 22.32 -18.61
C TYR A 70 -22.77 22.69 -18.78
N LYS A 71 -23.50 22.75 -17.68
CA LYS A 71 -24.93 23.11 -17.59
C LYS A 71 -25.14 24.30 -16.68
N ASN A 72 -26.30 24.93 -16.83
CA ASN A 72 -26.76 25.95 -15.88
C ASN A 72 -27.49 25.28 -14.73
N PHE A 73 -26.98 25.47 -13.52
CA PHE A 73 -27.61 25.09 -12.26
C PHE A 73 -28.08 26.38 -11.59
N GLY A 74 -29.31 26.82 -11.92
CA GLY A 74 -29.79 28.15 -11.51
C GLY A 74 -28.93 29.24 -12.13
N THR A 75 -28.28 30.05 -11.31
CA THR A 75 -27.44 31.18 -11.72
C THR A 75 -26.00 30.85 -12.01
N ILE A 76 -25.57 29.60 -11.78
CA ILE A 76 -24.18 29.17 -12.01
C ILE A 76 -24.06 28.20 -13.18
N LYS A 77 -22.99 28.35 -13.96
CA LYS A 77 -22.60 27.40 -14.99
C LYS A 77 -21.53 26.49 -14.41
N PHE A 78 -21.81 25.19 -14.34
CA PHE A 78 -20.96 24.19 -13.71
C PHE A 78 -20.87 22.89 -14.53
N PRO A 79 -19.76 22.13 -14.52
CA PRO A 79 -19.67 20.86 -15.24
C PRO A 79 -20.64 19.85 -14.64
N SER A 80 -21.36 19.13 -15.49
CA SER A 80 -22.22 18.02 -15.06
C SER A 80 -21.53 16.67 -15.12
N HIS A 81 -20.32 16.59 -15.71
CA HIS A 81 -19.51 15.39 -15.72
C HIS A 81 -18.09 15.74 -15.26
N ILE A 82 -17.61 15.05 -14.23
CA ILE A 82 -16.28 15.24 -13.62
C ILE A 82 -15.60 13.89 -13.52
N VAL A 83 -14.44 13.76 -14.17
CA VAL A 83 -13.60 12.54 -14.06
C VAL A 83 -12.28 12.92 -13.44
N GLN A 84 -11.83 12.14 -12.45
CA GLN A 84 -10.50 12.31 -11.87
C GLN A 84 -9.67 11.05 -12.09
N LYS A 85 -8.43 11.25 -12.51
CA LYS A 85 -7.41 10.22 -12.63
C LYS A 85 -6.26 10.50 -11.67
N GLN A 86 -5.70 9.45 -11.12
CA GLN A 86 -4.48 9.48 -10.31
C GLN A 86 -3.44 8.58 -10.95
N GLY A 87 -2.30 9.14 -11.31
CA GLY A 87 -1.26 8.39 -12.03
C GLY A 87 -1.76 7.76 -13.34
N GLY A 88 -2.75 8.39 -13.99
CA GLY A 88 -3.39 7.90 -15.22
C GLY A 88 -4.57 6.94 -15.01
N ALA A 89 -4.74 6.37 -13.81
CA ALA A 89 -5.86 5.47 -13.50
C ALA A 89 -7.10 6.25 -13.04
N PRO A 90 -8.33 5.92 -13.50
CA PRO A 90 -9.54 6.58 -13.06
C PRO A 90 -9.85 6.22 -11.60
N VAL A 91 -10.08 7.25 -10.77
CA VAL A 91 -10.41 7.09 -9.34
C VAL A 91 -11.76 7.70 -8.98
N LEU A 92 -12.31 8.56 -9.85
CA LEU A 92 -13.63 9.15 -9.68
C LEU A 92 -14.24 9.40 -11.06
N ASP A 93 -15.51 9.02 -11.21
CA ASP A 93 -16.37 9.38 -12.35
C ASP A 93 -17.71 9.83 -11.79
N LEU A 94 -17.99 11.14 -11.89
CA LEU A 94 -19.08 11.77 -11.17
C LEU A 94 -20.04 12.50 -12.14
N ILE A 95 -21.32 12.18 -12.05
CA ILE A 95 -22.39 12.96 -12.65
C ILE A 95 -22.99 13.90 -11.62
N VAL A 96 -22.87 15.21 -11.88
CA VAL A 96 -23.41 16.26 -11.00
C VAL A 96 -24.88 16.48 -11.34
N VAL A 97 -25.74 16.16 -10.40
CA VAL A 97 -27.21 16.34 -10.53
C VAL A 97 -27.67 17.70 -10.01
N GLU A 98 -26.92 18.30 -9.08
CA GLU A 98 -27.22 19.62 -8.51
C GLU A 98 -25.93 20.35 -8.14
N ALA A 99 -25.92 21.66 -8.33
CA ALA A 99 -24.86 22.56 -7.84
C ALA A 99 -25.49 23.88 -7.33
N ARG A 100 -25.12 24.25 -6.13
CA ARG A 100 -25.61 25.50 -5.47
C ARG A 100 -24.43 26.37 -5.07
N ALA A 101 -24.44 27.63 -5.48
CA ALA A 101 -23.41 28.58 -5.11
C ALA A 101 -23.59 29.08 -3.68
N ASN A 102 -22.47 29.25 -2.98
CA ASN A 102 -22.39 29.91 -1.67
C ASN A 102 -23.36 29.36 -0.60
N GLN A 103 -23.76 28.10 -0.74
CA GLN A 103 -24.57 27.40 0.26
C GLN A 103 -23.72 27.11 1.49
N ALA A 104 -24.21 27.48 2.66
CA ALA A 104 -23.62 27.03 3.90
C ALA A 104 -23.81 25.52 4.03
N VAL A 105 -22.73 24.79 4.17
CA VAL A 105 -22.76 23.34 4.43
C VAL A 105 -22.50 23.15 5.93
N PRO A 106 -23.50 22.79 6.74
CA PRO A 106 -23.30 22.51 8.15
C PRO A 106 -22.50 21.20 8.28
N VAL A 107 -21.25 21.31 8.65
CA VAL A 107 -20.43 20.16 9.02
C VAL A 107 -20.53 19.97 10.53
N ASN A 108 -21.39 19.06 10.96
CA ASN A 108 -21.55 18.70 12.36
C ASN A 108 -20.43 17.71 12.74
N VAL A 109 -19.31 18.21 13.21
CA VAL A 109 -18.27 17.35 13.78
C VAL A 109 -18.73 16.86 15.15
N PRO A 110 -18.83 15.54 15.38
CA PRO A 110 -19.19 14.98 16.69
C PRO A 110 -18.29 15.51 17.81
N MET A 111 -18.85 15.74 18.99
CA MET A 111 -18.12 16.37 20.10
C MET A 111 -16.88 15.59 20.54
N ASN A 112 -16.92 14.27 20.51
CA ASN A 112 -15.78 13.42 20.80
C ASN A 112 -14.63 13.62 19.81
N ILE A 113 -14.92 13.87 18.54
CA ILE A 113 -13.90 14.15 17.52
C ILE A 113 -13.40 15.59 17.66
N ARG A 114 -14.31 16.57 17.86
CA ARG A 114 -13.94 17.98 18.03
C ARG A 114 -13.01 18.19 19.23
N ASN A 115 -13.24 17.45 20.31
CA ASN A 115 -12.48 17.56 21.55
C ASN A 115 -11.37 16.49 21.67
N ALA A 116 -11.19 15.65 20.65
CA ALA A 116 -10.11 14.66 20.67
C ALA A 116 -8.76 15.39 20.74
N GLN A 117 -7.98 15.05 21.75
CA GLN A 117 -6.59 15.44 21.82
C GLN A 117 -5.76 14.50 20.93
N PRO A 118 -4.74 15.00 20.22
CA PRO A 118 -3.82 14.14 19.52
C PRO A 118 -3.21 13.14 20.51
N THR A 119 -3.54 11.87 20.32
CA THR A 119 -2.87 10.80 21.09
C THR A 119 -1.54 10.52 20.42
N PRO A 120 -0.42 10.62 21.12
CA PRO A 120 0.87 10.21 20.55
C PRO A 120 0.77 8.76 20.10
N PRO A 121 1.40 8.40 18.97
CA PRO A 121 1.41 7.01 18.54
C PRO A 121 1.97 6.14 19.68
N PRO A 122 1.42 4.95 19.90
CA PRO A 122 1.96 4.03 20.90
C PRO A 122 3.43 3.73 20.53
N PRO A 123 4.29 3.52 21.54
CA PRO A 123 5.66 3.09 21.28
C PRO A 123 5.63 1.80 20.44
N PRO A 124 6.65 1.58 19.59
CA PRO A 124 6.75 0.33 18.85
C PRO A 124 6.69 -0.86 19.79
N ALA A 125 5.90 -1.86 19.44
CA ALA A 125 5.83 -3.08 20.23
C ALA A 125 7.16 -3.85 20.15
N GLU A 126 7.55 -4.50 21.22
CA GLU A 126 8.79 -5.26 21.28
C GLU A 126 8.78 -6.43 20.27
N SER A 127 9.91 -6.63 19.62
CA SER A 127 10.10 -7.77 18.72
C SER A 127 10.03 -9.09 19.50
N ARG A 128 9.41 -10.09 18.91
CA ARG A 128 9.20 -11.40 19.53
C ARG A 128 9.95 -12.48 18.78
N LYS A 129 10.73 -13.28 19.51
CA LYS A 129 11.34 -14.49 18.96
C LYS A 129 10.25 -15.54 18.75
N LEU A 130 10.08 -16.02 17.53
CA LEU A 130 9.13 -17.09 17.18
C LEU A 130 9.79 -18.45 17.21
N ALA A 131 11.03 -18.52 16.73
CA ALA A 131 11.87 -19.69 16.74
C ALA A 131 13.36 -19.27 16.74
N ASP A 132 14.27 -20.23 16.76
CA ASP A 132 15.68 -19.91 16.64
C ASP A 132 15.99 -19.29 15.29
N GLY A 133 16.61 -18.09 15.27
CA GLY A 133 16.85 -17.34 14.04
C GLY A 133 15.59 -16.74 13.38
N VAL A 134 14.42 -16.75 14.04
CA VAL A 134 13.17 -16.22 13.47
C VAL A 134 12.51 -15.26 14.44
N TRP A 135 12.26 -14.02 13.99
CA TRP A 135 11.64 -12.98 14.81
C TRP A 135 10.46 -12.31 14.09
N LEU A 136 9.50 -11.88 14.88
CA LEU A 136 8.39 -11.01 14.49
C LEU A 136 8.69 -9.60 14.96
N ILE A 137 8.62 -8.62 14.06
CA ILE A 137 8.61 -7.18 14.36
C ILE A 137 7.15 -6.70 14.26
N PRO A 138 6.43 -6.64 15.40
CA PRO A 138 5.00 -6.40 15.39
C PRO A 138 4.66 -4.93 15.12
N ALA A 139 3.53 -4.71 14.44
CA ALA A 139 2.84 -3.44 14.27
C ALA A 139 1.42 -3.70 13.75
N SER A 140 0.73 -2.66 13.24
CA SER A 140 -0.49 -2.86 12.43
C SER A 140 -0.25 -3.77 11.23
N HIS A 141 0.97 -3.70 10.67
CA HIS A 141 1.50 -4.57 9.62
C HIS A 141 2.83 -5.14 10.13
N ASN A 142 2.84 -6.42 10.36
CA ASN A 142 3.99 -7.15 10.85
C ASN A 142 5.06 -7.28 9.77
N SER A 143 6.32 -7.40 10.21
CA SER A 143 7.41 -7.92 9.38
C SER A 143 8.09 -9.07 10.11
N LEU A 144 8.60 -10.05 9.36
CA LEU A 144 9.37 -11.13 9.93
C LEU A 144 10.83 -11.04 9.50
N VAL A 145 11.71 -11.49 10.39
CA VAL A 145 13.15 -11.54 10.18
C VAL A 145 13.57 -12.99 10.28
N VAL A 146 14.25 -13.49 9.27
CA VAL A 146 14.83 -14.84 9.26
C VAL A 146 16.34 -14.74 9.05
N GLU A 147 17.10 -15.23 10.01
CA GLU A 147 18.56 -15.21 10.01
C GLU A 147 19.12 -16.40 9.22
N PHE A 148 19.94 -16.14 8.25
CA PHE A 148 20.74 -17.10 7.50
C PHE A 148 22.20 -17.04 7.96
N ALA A 149 23.04 -17.95 7.49
CA ALA A 149 24.43 -18.03 7.93
C ALA A 149 25.20 -16.71 7.70
N ASP A 150 25.00 -16.07 6.53
CA ASP A 150 25.75 -14.87 6.11
C ASP A 150 24.87 -13.65 5.80
N HIS A 151 23.55 -13.76 5.92
CA HIS A 151 22.60 -12.69 5.60
C HIS A 151 21.28 -12.83 6.36
N VAL A 152 20.40 -11.87 6.13
CA VAL A 152 19.04 -11.86 6.66
C VAL A 152 18.05 -11.79 5.50
N VAL A 153 16.91 -12.49 5.64
CA VAL A 153 15.72 -12.34 4.82
C VAL A 153 14.65 -11.67 5.67
N VAL A 154 14.07 -10.59 5.15
CA VAL A 154 12.90 -9.94 5.76
C VAL A 154 11.66 -10.30 4.96
N VAL A 155 10.55 -10.58 5.61
CA VAL A 155 9.25 -10.75 4.97
C VAL A 155 8.40 -9.52 5.26
N GLU A 156 7.93 -8.86 4.23
CA GLU A 156 7.17 -7.61 4.17
C GLU A 156 7.97 -6.35 4.48
N GLY A 157 7.87 -5.40 3.52
CA GLY A 157 8.32 -4.02 3.63
C GLY A 157 7.13 -3.05 3.61
N PRO A 158 6.33 -3.00 4.70
CA PRO A 158 5.00 -2.43 4.67
C PRO A 158 4.97 -0.90 4.78
N LEU A 159 3.85 -0.31 4.36
CA LEU A 159 3.36 1.05 4.59
C LEU A 159 4.26 2.15 4.04
N THR A 160 5.29 2.56 4.77
CA THR A 160 6.05 3.80 4.52
C THR A 160 7.55 3.61 4.72
N GLU A 161 8.35 4.58 4.22
CA GLU A 161 9.79 4.67 4.49
C GLU A 161 10.07 4.59 6.00
N ALA A 162 9.36 5.38 6.82
CA ALA A 162 9.57 5.41 8.26
C ALA A 162 9.33 4.05 8.94
N ARG A 163 8.30 3.30 8.50
CA ARG A 163 8.05 1.94 9.02
C ARG A 163 9.16 0.98 8.61
N SER A 164 9.60 1.02 7.37
CA SER A 164 10.67 0.16 6.87
C SER A 164 12.02 0.51 7.48
N ASP A 165 12.29 1.78 7.75
CA ASP A 165 13.48 2.21 8.53
C ASP A 165 13.51 1.57 9.92
N TYR A 166 12.35 1.58 10.60
CA TYR A 166 12.25 0.91 11.90
C TYR A 166 12.50 -0.60 11.77
N VAL A 167 11.92 -1.28 10.75
CA VAL A 167 12.15 -2.71 10.52
C VAL A 167 13.62 -3.01 10.24
N ILE A 168 14.28 -2.20 9.42
CA ILE A 168 15.71 -2.35 9.10
C ILE A 168 16.57 -2.15 10.36
N ALA A 169 16.33 -1.08 11.11
CA ALA A 169 17.06 -0.81 12.34
C ALA A 169 16.90 -1.93 13.38
N GLU A 170 15.66 -2.42 13.53
CA GLU A 170 15.35 -3.51 14.45
C GLU A 170 15.95 -4.84 13.98
N THR A 171 15.97 -5.09 12.67
CA THR A 171 16.65 -6.25 12.07
C THR A 171 18.14 -6.25 12.41
N HIS A 172 18.82 -5.11 12.25
CA HIS A 172 20.25 -4.98 12.60
C HIS A 172 20.50 -5.08 14.10
N ARG A 173 19.54 -4.68 14.95
CA ARG A 173 19.63 -4.88 16.40
C ARG A 173 19.51 -6.35 16.78
N LEU A 174 18.59 -7.09 16.13
CA LEU A 174 18.36 -8.52 16.40
C LEU A 174 19.47 -9.39 15.82
N VAL A 175 19.94 -9.07 14.63
CA VAL A 175 20.96 -9.82 13.88
C VAL A 175 22.07 -8.86 13.43
N PRO A 176 22.99 -8.47 14.33
CA PRO A 176 24.08 -7.57 14.00
C PRO A 176 25.05 -8.20 13.00
N ASN A 177 25.67 -7.35 12.19
CA ASN A 177 26.75 -7.70 11.25
C ASN A 177 26.34 -8.60 10.04
N LYS A 178 25.05 -8.81 9.81
CA LYS A 178 24.56 -9.49 8.61
C LYS A 178 23.75 -8.53 7.75
N PRO A 179 24.01 -8.47 6.43
CA PRO A 179 23.21 -7.62 5.53
C PRO A 179 21.81 -8.21 5.32
N ILE A 180 20.83 -7.34 5.12
CA ILE A 180 19.52 -7.74 4.61
C ILE A 180 19.71 -7.98 3.11
N ARG A 181 19.77 -9.25 2.69
CA ARG A 181 19.97 -9.64 1.29
C ARG A 181 18.68 -9.64 0.50
N TYR A 182 17.61 -10.09 1.12
CA TYR A 182 16.30 -10.22 0.48
C TYR A 182 15.20 -9.60 1.34
N VAL A 183 14.27 -8.94 0.67
CA VAL A 183 12.95 -8.64 1.22
C VAL A 183 11.91 -9.35 0.37
N VAL A 184 11.11 -10.21 1.00
CA VAL A 184 10.00 -10.92 0.34
C VAL A 184 8.76 -10.04 0.44
N ASN A 185 8.10 -9.81 -0.68
CA ASN A 185 6.82 -9.10 -0.73
C ASN A 185 5.72 -10.05 -1.20
N THR A 186 4.66 -10.19 -0.43
CA THR A 186 3.57 -11.13 -0.70
C THR A 186 2.69 -10.68 -1.86
N HIS A 187 2.41 -9.38 -1.97
CA HIS A 187 1.64 -8.79 -3.07
C HIS A 187 1.83 -7.27 -3.15
N GLN A 188 1.26 -6.64 -4.21
CA GLN A 188 1.56 -5.25 -4.54
C GLN A 188 0.64 -4.21 -3.87
N HIS A 189 -0.28 -4.57 -2.99
CA HIS A 189 -1.07 -3.57 -2.28
C HIS A 189 -0.17 -2.61 -1.50
N PHE A 190 -0.60 -1.35 -1.39
CA PHE A 190 0.22 -0.28 -0.82
C PHE A 190 0.72 -0.60 0.59
N ASP A 191 -0.13 -1.14 1.41
CA ASP A 191 0.15 -1.46 2.80
C ASP A 191 1.18 -2.60 2.98
N HIS A 192 1.47 -3.38 1.92
CA HIS A 192 2.52 -4.41 1.89
C HIS A 192 3.75 -3.96 1.10
N SER A 193 3.62 -2.98 0.22
CA SER A 193 4.67 -2.60 -0.72
C SER A 193 5.23 -1.19 -0.51
N GLY A 194 4.55 -0.34 0.25
CA GLY A 194 4.86 1.09 0.35
C GLY A 194 6.25 1.41 0.93
N GLY A 195 6.86 0.48 1.66
CA GLY A 195 8.20 0.64 2.23
C GLY A 195 9.32 -0.11 1.49
N LEU A 196 9.02 -0.85 0.40
CA LEU A 196 10.02 -1.66 -0.32
C LEU A 196 11.18 -0.85 -0.89
N ARG A 197 10.94 0.42 -1.27
CA ARG A 197 11.99 1.32 -1.76
C ARG A 197 13.07 1.57 -0.72
N THR A 198 12.74 1.56 0.56
CA THR A 198 13.70 1.70 1.66
C THR A 198 14.64 0.50 1.74
N PHE A 199 14.12 -0.70 1.58
CA PHE A 199 14.94 -1.93 1.51
C PHE A 199 15.83 -1.95 0.26
N ALA A 200 15.32 -1.47 -0.88
CA ALA A 200 16.13 -1.33 -2.10
C ALA A 200 17.27 -0.31 -1.90
N ALA A 201 17.06 0.76 -1.15
CA ALA A 201 18.10 1.71 -0.79
C ALA A 201 19.19 1.09 0.09
N GLU A 202 18.85 0.17 0.98
CA GLU A 202 19.82 -0.65 1.74
C GLU A 202 20.63 -1.59 0.82
N GLY A 203 20.08 -1.99 -0.32
CA GLY A 203 20.69 -2.90 -1.27
C GLY A 203 20.06 -4.30 -1.26
N ALA A 204 18.94 -4.48 -0.58
CA ALA A 204 18.20 -5.72 -0.59
C ALA A 204 17.55 -5.97 -1.95
N THR A 205 17.54 -7.24 -2.37
CA THR A 205 16.77 -7.70 -3.54
C THR A 205 15.33 -7.96 -3.11
N ILE A 206 14.37 -7.39 -3.84
CA ILE A 206 12.94 -7.63 -3.62
C ILE A 206 12.56 -8.92 -4.34
N VAL A 207 12.06 -9.91 -3.58
CA VAL A 207 11.60 -11.20 -4.10
C VAL A 207 10.07 -11.21 -4.05
N THR A 208 9.42 -11.44 -5.18
CA THR A 208 7.96 -11.40 -5.29
C THR A 208 7.45 -12.32 -6.41
N SER A 209 6.13 -12.36 -6.64
CA SER A 209 5.56 -13.07 -7.80
C SER A 209 6.05 -12.48 -9.13
N ALA A 210 6.31 -13.34 -10.11
CA ALA A 210 6.62 -12.90 -11.47
C ALA A 210 5.54 -12.00 -12.06
N MET A 211 4.30 -12.14 -11.62
CA MET A 211 3.16 -11.31 -12.03
C MET A 211 3.35 -9.84 -11.63
N TYR A 212 3.97 -9.57 -10.47
CA TYR A 212 4.16 -8.19 -9.99
C TYR A 212 5.46 -7.54 -10.46
N LYS A 213 6.41 -8.33 -10.96
CA LYS A 213 7.71 -7.79 -11.40
C LYS A 213 7.58 -6.65 -12.42
N PRO A 214 6.77 -6.73 -13.50
CA PRO A 214 6.59 -5.64 -14.46
C PRO A 214 6.01 -4.36 -13.82
N TYR A 215 5.15 -4.52 -12.82
CA TYR A 215 4.61 -3.40 -12.05
C TYR A 215 5.72 -2.71 -11.25
N TYR A 216 6.52 -3.47 -10.49
CA TYR A 216 7.63 -2.93 -9.71
C TYR A 216 8.73 -2.33 -10.57
N ASP A 217 9.12 -2.97 -11.67
CA ASP A 217 10.10 -2.42 -12.62
C ASP A 217 9.66 -1.02 -13.13
N ARG A 218 8.35 -0.85 -13.36
CA ARG A 218 7.78 0.44 -13.77
C ARG A 218 7.76 1.44 -12.62
N VAL A 219 7.18 1.10 -11.47
CA VAL A 219 6.96 2.08 -10.39
C VAL A 219 8.25 2.51 -9.72
N PHE A 220 9.25 1.63 -9.60
CA PHE A 220 10.55 2.00 -9.03
C PHE A 220 11.38 2.91 -9.94
N ALA A 221 11.05 2.98 -11.23
CA ALA A 221 11.67 3.90 -12.18
C ALA A 221 10.98 5.29 -12.21
N LEU A 222 9.83 5.47 -11.55
CA LEU A 222 9.13 6.75 -11.50
C LEU A 222 9.91 7.78 -10.67
N PRO A 223 9.83 9.08 -11.02
CA PRO A 223 10.50 10.14 -10.29
C PRO A 223 9.88 10.34 -8.90
N HIS A 224 10.72 10.61 -7.91
CA HIS A 224 10.36 11.02 -6.55
C HIS A 224 11.08 12.34 -6.27
N THR A 225 10.66 13.42 -6.94
CA THR A 225 11.32 14.73 -6.83
C THR A 225 10.58 15.69 -5.91
N LEU A 226 9.28 15.47 -5.70
CA LEU A 226 8.48 16.28 -4.77
C LEU A 226 8.90 16.05 -3.32
N ASN A 227 9.15 14.79 -2.98
CA ASN A 227 9.65 14.37 -1.67
C ASN A 227 10.60 13.18 -1.84
N PRO A 228 11.88 13.44 -2.17
CA PRO A 228 12.84 12.37 -2.46
C PRO A 228 13.02 11.42 -1.26
N ASP A 229 12.69 10.16 -1.45
CA ASP A 229 12.90 9.09 -0.49
C ASP A 229 14.38 8.62 -0.46
N LYS A 230 14.70 7.65 0.38
CA LYS A 230 16.07 7.10 0.50
C LYS A 230 16.57 6.48 -0.80
N LEU A 231 15.71 5.80 -1.56
CA LEU A 231 16.12 5.20 -2.83
C LEU A 231 16.49 6.29 -3.86
N ALA A 232 15.65 7.31 -3.98
CA ALA A 232 15.92 8.45 -4.86
C ALA A 232 17.21 9.19 -4.46
N LYS A 233 17.43 9.41 -3.15
CA LYS A 233 18.65 10.05 -2.63
C LYS A 233 19.90 9.20 -2.80
N SER A 234 19.78 7.86 -2.75
CA SER A 234 20.92 6.94 -2.87
C SER A 234 21.47 6.81 -4.28
N GLY A 235 20.66 7.13 -5.29
CA GLY A 235 20.99 6.89 -6.71
C GLY A 235 21.03 5.41 -7.10
N LYS A 236 20.73 4.49 -6.19
CA LYS A 236 20.67 3.05 -6.47
C LYS A 236 19.45 2.70 -7.31
N LYS A 237 19.55 1.58 -8.02
CA LYS A 237 18.42 0.96 -8.70
C LYS A 237 17.90 -0.20 -7.86
N ALA A 238 16.57 -0.30 -7.73
CA ALA A 238 15.95 -1.47 -7.10
C ALA A 238 16.19 -2.71 -7.95
N VAL A 239 16.48 -3.83 -7.29
CA VAL A 239 16.57 -5.15 -7.90
C VAL A 239 15.33 -5.95 -7.52
N VAL A 240 14.54 -6.38 -8.51
CA VAL A 240 13.33 -7.16 -8.32
C VAL A 240 13.49 -8.52 -8.99
N GLU A 241 13.35 -9.57 -8.21
CA GLU A 241 13.32 -10.95 -8.67
C GLU A 241 11.90 -11.51 -8.60
N GLY A 242 11.31 -11.80 -9.76
CA GLY A 242 10.01 -12.45 -9.87
C GLY A 242 10.15 -13.96 -10.06
N PHE A 243 9.28 -14.75 -9.42
CA PHE A 243 9.22 -16.20 -9.64
C PHE A 243 7.78 -16.68 -9.86
N THR A 244 7.63 -17.88 -10.41
CA THR A 244 6.33 -18.52 -10.63
C THR A 244 6.29 -19.85 -9.87
N GLY A 245 5.16 -20.16 -9.25
CA GLY A 245 4.93 -21.41 -8.54
C GLY A 245 5.65 -21.48 -7.21
N LYS A 246 6.85 -22.05 -7.15
CA LYS A 246 7.64 -22.22 -5.93
C LYS A 246 9.03 -21.59 -6.09
N ARG A 247 9.51 -20.91 -5.05
CA ARG A 247 10.92 -20.54 -4.87
C ARG A 247 11.39 -20.96 -3.48
N VAL A 248 12.63 -21.38 -3.37
CA VAL A 248 13.25 -21.73 -2.07
C VAL A 248 14.47 -20.83 -1.88
N LEU A 249 14.56 -20.20 -0.73
CA LEU A 249 15.76 -19.55 -0.20
C LEU A 249 16.26 -20.43 0.94
N MET A 250 17.47 -20.95 0.84
CA MET A 250 17.99 -21.90 1.83
C MET A 250 19.50 -21.86 1.97
N ASP A 251 19.95 -22.18 3.16
CA ASP A 251 21.33 -22.54 3.46
C ASP A 251 21.35 -23.70 4.48
N ASN A 252 22.46 -23.88 5.19
CA ASN A 252 22.59 -24.92 6.22
C ASN A 252 21.90 -24.58 7.56
N THR A 253 21.35 -23.37 7.72
CA THR A 253 20.70 -22.90 8.95
C THR A 253 19.18 -22.87 8.82
N HIS A 254 18.67 -22.24 7.76
CA HIS A 254 17.25 -22.02 7.52
C HIS A 254 16.84 -22.31 6.08
N SER A 255 15.56 -22.56 5.91
CA SER A 255 14.90 -22.67 4.62
C SER A 255 13.60 -21.88 4.65
N ILE A 256 13.39 -21.05 3.64
CA ILE A 256 12.14 -20.32 3.39
C ILE A 256 11.60 -20.81 2.05
N GLU A 257 10.39 -21.31 2.04
CA GLU A 257 9.67 -21.69 0.84
C GLU A 257 8.59 -20.65 0.51
N LEU A 258 8.63 -20.12 -0.69
CA LEU A 258 7.69 -19.14 -1.21
C LEU A 258 6.78 -19.83 -2.22
N TYR A 259 5.47 -19.67 -2.09
CA TYR A 259 4.50 -20.28 -2.98
C TYR A 259 3.51 -19.26 -3.53
N THR A 260 3.30 -19.26 -4.84
CA THR A 260 2.19 -18.54 -5.46
C THR A 260 0.90 -19.30 -5.21
N LEU A 261 -0.10 -18.63 -4.65
CA LEU A 261 -1.42 -19.20 -4.42
C LEU A 261 -2.21 -19.35 -5.71
N GLN A 262 -3.09 -20.36 -5.75
CA GLN A 262 -4.01 -20.61 -6.86
C GLN A 262 -5.42 -20.21 -6.47
N GLY A 263 -6.16 -19.61 -7.42
CA GLY A 263 -7.57 -19.25 -7.24
C GLY A 263 -7.82 -18.22 -6.15
N ASN A 264 -6.81 -17.38 -5.84
CA ASN A 264 -6.95 -16.34 -4.82
C ASN A 264 -7.80 -15.18 -5.35
N THR A 265 -8.81 -14.76 -4.56
CA THR A 265 -9.74 -13.69 -4.92
C THR A 265 -9.34 -12.33 -4.37
N HIS A 266 -8.44 -12.30 -3.37
CA HIS A 266 -7.92 -11.05 -2.83
C HIS A 266 -6.97 -10.39 -3.82
N ASN A 267 -5.98 -11.17 -4.31
CA ASN A 267 -5.02 -10.68 -5.29
C ASN A 267 -4.42 -11.84 -6.09
N GLU A 268 -4.53 -11.78 -7.43
CA GLU A 268 -3.92 -12.79 -8.29
C GLU A 268 -2.39 -12.72 -8.20
N GLY A 269 -1.72 -13.87 -8.09
CA GLY A 269 -0.27 -13.94 -7.93
C GLY A 269 0.22 -13.79 -6.49
N MET A 270 -0.67 -13.68 -5.51
CA MET A 270 -0.33 -13.56 -4.09
C MET A 270 0.53 -14.72 -3.60
N LEU A 271 1.45 -14.42 -2.70
CA LEU A 271 2.36 -15.39 -2.11
C LEU A 271 1.97 -15.72 -0.68
N VAL A 272 2.28 -16.96 -0.27
CA VAL A 272 2.50 -17.33 1.13
C VAL A 272 3.96 -17.71 1.32
N VAL A 273 4.45 -17.51 2.54
CA VAL A 273 5.81 -17.82 2.95
C VAL A 273 5.75 -18.93 4.01
N TYR A 274 6.52 -19.99 3.81
CA TYR A 274 6.52 -21.13 4.70
C TYR A 274 7.94 -21.45 5.19
N LEU A 275 8.09 -21.64 6.50
CA LEU A 275 9.30 -22.09 7.15
C LEU A 275 9.12 -23.56 7.56
N PRO A 276 9.64 -24.52 6.78
CA PRO A 276 9.32 -25.94 6.96
C PRO A 276 9.85 -26.53 8.27
N LYS A 277 11.03 -26.10 8.73
CA LYS A 277 11.62 -26.56 9.98
C LYS A 277 10.81 -26.09 11.19
N GLU A 278 10.36 -24.86 11.18
CA GLU A 278 9.60 -24.23 12.24
C GLU A 278 8.09 -24.48 12.12
N LYS A 279 7.63 -25.01 10.99
CA LYS A 279 6.21 -25.23 10.63
C LYS A 279 5.38 -23.94 10.74
N ILE A 280 5.99 -22.81 10.39
CA ILE A 280 5.39 -21.48 10.41
C ILE A 280 4.92 -21.12 9.01
N LEU A 281 3.65 -20.78 8.86
CA LEU A 281 3.06 -20.19 7.67
C LEU A 281 2.86 -18.69 7.90
N ILE A 282 3.38 -17.87 6.98
CA ILE A 282 3.17 -16.42 6.97
C ILE A 282 2.22 -16.12 5.83
N ASP A 283 1.13 -15.45 6.13
CA ASP A 283 0.14 -15.00 5.15
C ASP A 283 -0.17 -13.52 5.31
N ALA A 284 -0.60 -12.90 4.23
CA ALA A 284 -1.12 -11.54 4.20
C ALA A 284 -2.59 -11.58 3.75
N ASP A 285 -3.48 -10.90 4.48
CA ASP A 285 -4.86 -10.59 4.10
C ASP A 285 -5.82 -11.78 3.90
N LEU A 286 -5.39 -13.00 4.18
CA LEU A 286 -6.22 -14.18 3.93
C LEU A 286 -6.87 -14.72 5.20
N PHE A 287 -6.12 -14.71 6.31
CA PHE A 287 -6.65 -15.16 7.58
C PHE A 287 -5.89 -14.54 8.77
N THR A 288 -6.65 -13.94 9.67
CA THR A 288 -6.13 -13.48 10.97
C THR A 288 -6.67 -14.39 12.06
N PRO A 289 -5.81 -15.16 12.74
CA PRO A 289 -6.22 -15.95 13.88
C PRO A 289 -6.91 -15.09 14.95
N PRO A 290 -7.97 -15.59 15.60
CA PRO A 290 -8.62 -14.88 16.71
C PRO A 290 -7.62 -14.66 17.85
N ALA A 291 -7.81 -13.59 18.62
CA ALA A 291 -6.98 -13.35 19.80
C ALA A 291 -7.07 -14.54 20.77
N ALA A 292 -5.95 -14.87 21.42
CA ALA A 292 -5.88 -16.05 22.32
C ALA A 292 -6.98 -16.10 23.40
N ASN A 293 -7.48 -14.93 23.81
CA ASN A 293 -8.54 -14.80 24.82
C ASN A 293 -9.90 -14.43 24.20
N ALA A 294 -10.05 -14.48 22.88
CA ALA A 294 -11.34 -14.22 22.26
C ALA A 294 -12.34 -15.34 22.65
N PRO A 295 -13.57 -14.99 23.02
CA PRO A 295 -14.59 -16.00 23.23
C PRO A 295 -14.76 -16.81 21.94
N ALA A 296 -14.88 -18.13 22.09
CA ALA A 296 -15.16 -18.99 20.95
C ALA A 296 -16.43 -18.48 20.25
N PRO A 297 -16.45 -18.35 18.91
CA PRO A 297 -17.67 -17.98 18.20
C PRO A 297 -18.77 -18.99 18.54
N ALA A 298 -19.98 -18.49 18.82
CA ALA A 298 -21.12 -19.32 19.22
C ALA A 298 -21.51 -20.36 18.15
N ALA A 299 -21.18 -20.08 16.89
CA ALA A 299 -21.30 -21.01 15.74
C ALA A 299 -20.32 -20.58 14.64
N ALA A 300 -19.93 -21.53 13.77
CA ALA A 300 -19.24 -21.19 12.54
C ALA A 300 -20.13 -20.26 11.68
N PRO A 301 -19.54 -19.29 10.95
CA PRO A 301 -20.31 -18.41 10.07
C PRO A 301 -21.06 -19.25 9.02
N ALA A 302 -22.30 -18.86 8.72
CA ALA A 302 -23.11 -19.55 7.71
C ALA A 302 -22.44 -19.60 6.33
N THR A 303 -21.59 -18.61 6.03
CA THR A 303 -20.72 -18.57 4.83
C THR A 303 -19.30 -18.26 5.29
N PRO A 304 -18.36 -19.21 5.15
CA PRO A 304 -16.95 -18.96 5.47
C PRO A 304 -16.34 -17.89 4.59
N ASP A 305 -15.35 -17.18 5.13
CA ASP A 305 -14.57 -16.21 4.37
C ASP A 305 -13.87 -16.91 3.18
N PRO A 306 -14.09 -16.47 1.94
CA PRO A 306 -13.49 -17.09 0.76
C PRO A 306 -11.95 -17.03 0.76
N ASN A 307 -11.34 -16.02 1.37
CA ASN A 307 -9.89 -15.92 1.49
C ASN A 307 -9.35 -16.99 2.44
N ALA A 308 -10.00 -17.18 3.59
CA ALA A 308 -9.64 -18.25 4.54
C ALA A 308 -9.79 -19.65 3.92
N VAL A 309 -10.87 -19.87 3.16
CA VAL A 309 -11.08 -21.13 2.40
C VAL A 309 -10.00 -21.32 1.35
N ASN A 310 -9.62 -20.27 0.63
CA ASN A 310 -8.55 -20.33 -0.37
C ASN A 310 -7.20 -20.67 0.26
N LEU A 311 -6.84 -20.01 1.38
CA LEU A 311 -5.60 -20.30 2.11
C LEU A 311 -5.55 -21.76 2.53
N TYR A 312 -6.60 -22.26 3.19
CA TYR A 312 -6.70 -23.65 3.61
C TYR A 312 -6.53 -24.61 2.43
N THR A 313 -7.25 -24.38 1.34
CA THR A 313 -7.21 -25.22 0.14
C THR A 313 -5.82 -25.28 -0.48
N ASN A 314 -5.11 -24.16 -0.51
CA ASN A 314 -3.74 -24.11 -1.03
C ASN A 314 -2.75 -24.81 -0.10
N VAL A 315 -2.88 -24.70 1.22
CA VAL A 315 -2.03 -25.41 2.18
C VAL A 315 -2.18 -26.93 2.03
N GLU A 316 -3.42 -27.42 1.91
CA GLU A 316 -3.72 -28.82 1.65
C GLU A 316 -3.14 -29.30 0.30
N ARG A 317 -3.36 -28.53 -0.77
CA ARG A 317 -2.82 -28.81 -2.12
C ARG A 317 -1.29 -28.92 -2.11
N LEU A 318 -0.64 -28.02 -1.37
CA LEU A 318 0.83 -27.97 -1.26
C LEU A 318 1.38 -28.97 -0.24
N LYS A 319 0.50 -29.62 0.54
CA LYS A 319 0.85 -30.58 1.62
C LYS A 319 1.81 -29.96 2.64
N LEU A 320 1.56 -28.72 3.05
CA LEU A 320 2.38 -28.05 4.06
C LEU A 320 1.99 -28.53 5.46
N ASP A 321 2.99 -28.91 6.25
CA ASP A 321 2.81 -29.29 7.66
C ASP A 321 2.92 -28.05 8.55
N VAL A 322 1.79 -27.34 8.72
CA VAL A 322 1.71 -26.07 9.44
C VAL A 322 1.30 -26.29 10.89
N SER A 323 1.99 -25.67 11.83
CA SER A 323 1.61 -25.61 13.25
C SER A 323 1.17 -24.21 13.69
N GLN A 324 1.73 -23.17 13.08
CA GLN A 324 1.48 -21.78 13.42
C GLN A 324 1.24 -20.94 12.18
N ILE A 325 0.24 -20.04 12.25
CA ILE A 325 0.02 -18.96 11.29
C ILE A 325 0.55 -17.65 11.88
N VAL A 326 1.32 -16.93 11.11
CA VAL A 326 1.79 -15.58 11.44
C VAL A 326 1.23 -14.63 10.37
N PRO A 327 0.12 -13.96 10.65
CA PRO A 327 -0.48 -13.04 9.69
C PRO A 327 0.32 -11.74 9.66
N ILE A 328 0.31 -11.05 8.51
CA ILE A 328 0.84 -9.69 8.42
C ILE A 328 -0.08 -8.73 9.18
N HIS A 329 -1.39 -8.99 9.21
CA HIS A 329 -2.36 -8.22 9.99
C HIS A 329 -2.81 -9.01 11.22
N GLY A 330 -2.34 -8.61 12.41
CA GLY A 330 -2.79 -9.17 13.68
C GLY A 330 -1.75 -10.04 14.39
N ASN A 331 -2.22 -10.92 15.26
CA ASN A 331 -1.33 -11.72 16.11
C ASN A 331 -1.15 -13.15 15.56
N PRO A 332 0.04 -13.77 15.75
CA PRO A 332 0.23 -15.17 15.50
C PRO A 332 -0.77 -16.06 16.24
N GLY A 333 -1.17 -17.15 15.62
CA GLY A 333 -2.06 -18.15 16.20
C GLY A 333 -1.75 -19.57 15.74
N SER A 334 -2.44 -20.53 16.35
CA SER A 334 -2.32 -21.93 15.97
C SER A 334 -2.99 -22.20 14.62
N TRP A 335 -2.42 -23.09 13.81
CA TRP A 335 -2.98 -23.53 12.53
C TRP A 335 -4.42 -24.01 12.62
N ASP A 336 -4.76 -24.76 13.68
CA ASP A 336 -6.10 -25.35 13.85
C ASP A 336 -7.24 -24.32 14.01
N THR A 337 -6.90 -23.04 14.17
CA THR A 337 -7.88 -21.96 14.15
C THR A 337 -8.48 -21.71 12.77
N LEU A 338 -7.71 -21.94 11.70
CA LEU A 338 -8.17 -21.74 10.32
C LEU A 338 -9.23 -22.77 9.89
N PRO A 339 -8.99 -24.13 9.98
CA PRO A 339 -10.03 -25.09 9.65
C PRO A 339 -11.30 -24.89 10.49
N LYS A 340 -11.20 -24.56 11.77
CA LYS A 340 -12.37 -24.26 12.62
C LYS A 340 -13.14 -23.02 12.11
N ALA A 341 -12.45 -21.96 11.69
CA ALA A 341 -13.08 -20.75 11.18
C ALA A 341 -13.87 -20.97 9.89
N ILE A 342 -13.49 -21.98 9.10
CA ILE A 342 -14.18 -22.34 7.85
C ILE A 342 -15.13 -23.55 8.00
N GLY A 343 -15.41 -23.99 9.26
CA GLY A 343 -16.33 -25.09 9.53
C GLY A 343 -15.80 -26.48 9.22
N LYS A 344 -14.47 -26.64 9.18
CA LYS A 344 -13.81 -27.95 9.09
C LYS A 344 -13.34 -28.40 10.46
N SER A 345 -13.60 -29.66 10.81
CA SER A 345 -13.20 -30.30 12.09
C SER A 345 -11.86 -30.98 11.93
#